data_bf6002c6d991be447a467f951295a330
#
_entry.id   bf6002c6d991be447a467f951295a330
#
_cell.length_a   1.000
_cell.length_b   1.000
_cell.length_c   1.000
_cell.angle_alpha   90.00
_cell.angle_beta   90.00
_cell.angle_gamma   90.00
#
_symmetry.space_group_name_H-M   'P 1'
#
loop_
_entity.id
_entity.type
_entity.pdbx_description
1 polymer ?
#
loop_
_entity_poly.entity_id
_entity_poly.type
_entity_poly.pdbx_seq_one_letter_code
_entity_poly.pdbx_strand_id
1 'polypeptide(L)'
;MDKIRVQGGTVLNGNIPISGAKNAALKHLCASMLTGETVQFTNMPCGLQDIRTLAALMKEMGVSIGLRSDGVAIINAGNINSTEAPYDLVRKMRASILVMGPLLGRMGEATVSLPGGCSIGTRPIDLHLDGFRAMGAEITLDEGYVKAKAPAGGLQGAKILFPKVSVGATENVMMAATLAKGETILMNAAREPEIVDQGEALIKMGAKISGLGTSEIHIEGVPYLHGMTHDVIADRIETGTFMIAVALTGGTVRLQKTRMDFLTSLILPLNRAGVTIEQDGEDVIVHRNGKPLIGTDIMTEPFPGFATDLQAQFMTMLTMCEGAGMVTETIFENRFMHVPELQRMGANITVHGNTALIRGVKKLKGAEVMATDLRASVSLILAGLVAEGETIVDRIYHLDRGYENLVGKLGACGATIERIES
;
A
#
# COMPACT_ATOMS: atom_id res chain seq x y z
N MET A 1 -21.39 -8.25 11.19
CA MET A 1 -20.14 -7.63 10.64
C MET A 1 -20.18 -6.17 10.94
N ASP A 2 -19.09 -5.63 11.46
CA ASP A 2 -19.01 -4.20 11.76
C ASP A 2 -19.24 -3.35 10.54
N LYS A 3 -19.87 -2.20 10.76
CA LYS A 3 -20.18 -1.18 9.74
C LYS A 3 -19.61 0.16 10.19
N ILE A 4 -19.50 1.09 9.27
CA ILE A 4 -19.21 2.51 9.59
C ILE A 4 -20.42 3.33 9.19
N ARG A 5 -20.86 4.16 10.15
CA ARG A 5 -21.88 5.19 9.95
C ARG A 5 -21.19 6.53 9.75
N VAL A 6 -21.58 7.27 8.74
CA VAL A 6 -21.07 8.62 8.43
C VAL A 6 -22.24 9.56 8.25
N GLN A 7 -22.27 10.65 9.01
CA GLN A 7 -23.20 11.77 8.80
C GLN A 7 -22.49 12.83 7.94
N GLY A 8 -23.08 13.17 6.80
CA GLY A 8 -22.48 14.13 5.89
C GLY A 8 -22.67 15.59 6.31
N GLY A 9 -21.96 16.48 5.61
CA GLY A 9 -22.06 17.93 5.78
C GLY A 9 -21.06 18.56 6.74
N THR A 10 -20.06 17.83 7.23
CA THR A 10 -19.02 18.34 8.12
C THR A 10 -17.87 18.96 7.32
N VAL A 11 -17.35 20.09 7.80
CA VAL A 11 -16.09 20.69 7.34
C VAL A 11 -14.96 20.21 8.24
N LEU A 12 -13.89 19.67 7.66
CA LEU A 12 -12.78 19.10 8.43
C LEU A 12 -11.78 20.18 8.87
N ASN A 13 -11.50 20.23 10.18
CA ASN A 13 -10.46 21.10 10.73
C ASN A 13 -9.73 20.38 11.85
N GLY A 14 -8.40 20.44 11.86
CA GLY A 14 -7.60 19.83 12.93
C GLY A 14 -6.27 19.27 12.47
N ASN A 15 -5.77 18.30 13.22
CA ASN A 15 -4.49 17.67 12.98
C ASN A 15 -4.69 16.14 12.85
N ILE A 16 -4.02 15.54 11.86
CA ILE A 16 -4.03 14.10 11.63
C ILE A 16 -2.60 13.59 11.66
N PRO A 17 -2.21 12.76 12.63
CA PRO A 17 -0.95 12.04 12.57
C PRO A 17 -1.01 10.98 11.47
N ILE A 18 -0.06 11.01 10.54
CA ILE A 18 0.03 10.01 9.49
C ILE A 18 0.74 8.77 10.01
N SER A 19 0.15 7.61 9.80
CA SER A 19 0.72 6.32 10.18
C SER A 19 1.88 5.93 9.27
N GLY A 20 2.71 4.99 9.71
CA GLY A 20 3.71 4.37 8.87
C GLY A 20 3.08 3.67 7.66
N ALA A 21 3.79 3.67 6.54
CA ALA A 21 3.30 3.12 5.29
C ALA A 21 3.07 1.61 5.38
N LYS A 22 1.81 1.18 5.22
CA LYS A 22 1.46 -0.25 5.16
C LYS A 22 2.30 -1.01 4.14
N ASN A 23 2.43 -0.41 2.96
CA ASN A 23 3.14 -1.04 1.87
C ASN A 23 4.65 -1.17 2.12
N ALA A 24 5.28 -0.27 2.87
CA ALA A 24 6.66 -0.43 3.37
C ALA A 24 6.73 -1.45 4.51
N ALA A 25 5.87 -1.34 5.51
CA ALA A 25 5.86 -2.16 6.72
C ALA A 25 5.80 -3.67 6.44
N LEU A 26 4.99 -4.10 5.46
CA LEU A 26 4.92 -5.52 5.06
C LEU A 26 6.27 -6.05 4.57
N LYS A 27 7.03 -5.24 3.83
CA LYS A 27 8.34 -5.63 3.31
C LYS A 27 9.42 -5.60 4.38
N HIS A 28 9.33 -4.66 5.30
CA HIS A 28 10.22 -4.60 6.45
C HIS A 28 10.09 -5.83 7.34
N LEU A 29 8.85 -6.31 7.59
CA LEU A 29 8.64 -7.58 8.28
C LEU A 29 9.33 -8.73 7.54
N CYS A 30 9.14 -8.84 6.21
CA CYS A 30 9.82 -9.88 5.43
C CYS A 30 11.35 -9.72 5.45
N ALA A 31 11.87 -8.50 5.29
CA ALA A 31 13.31 -8.22 5.30
C ALA A 31 13.98 -8.62 6.63
N SER A 32 13.26 -8.53 7.75
CA SER A 32 13.79 -8.97 9.05
C SER A 32 14.15 -10.46 9.09
N MET A 33 13.59 -11.28 8.20
CA MET A 33 13.92 -12.71 8.08
C MET A 33 15.31 -12.97 7.48
N LEU A 34 15.95 -11.96 6.90
CA LEU A 34 17.29 -12.07 6.30
C LEU A 34 18.42 -12.17 7.34
N THR A 35 18.16 -11.90 8.62
CA THR A 35 19.12 -12.00 9.70
C THR A 35 18.59 -12.81 10.89
N GLY A 36 19.49 -13.41 11.67
CA GLY A 36 19.15 -14.02 12.95
C GLY A 36 19.19 -13.05 14.13
N GLU A 37 19.70 -11.83 13.90
CA GLU A 37 19.77 -10.80 14.92
C GLU A 37 18.44 -10.05 15.09
N THR A 38 18.31 -9.30 16.17
CA THR A 38 17.08 -8.54 16.45
C THR A 38 17.01 -7.30 15.55
N VAL A 39 15.88 -7.15 14.89
CA VAL A 39 15.53 -5.99 14.07
C VAL A 39 14.40 -5.24 14.76
N GLN A 40 14.49 -3.91 14.85
CA GLN A 40 13.48 -3.05 15.41
C GLN A 40 13.00 -2.05 14.37
N PHE A 41 11.68 -1.91 14.26
CA PHE A 41 11.05 -0.84 13.48
C PHE A 41 10.25 0.08 14.39
N THR A 42 10.33 1.39 14.12
CA THR A 42 9.44 2.41 14.69
C THR A 42 8.48 2.91 13.62
N ASN A 43 7.45 3.64 14.01
CA ASN A 43 6.36 4.06 13.12
C ASN A 43 5.72 2.88 12.34
N MET A 44 5.75 1.68 12.91
CA MET A 44 5.12 0.49 12.34
C MET A 44 3.60 0.57 12.55
N PRO A 45 2.76 0.44 11.51
CA PRO A 45 1.30 0.47 11.66
C PRO A 45 0.77 -0.85 12.24
N CYS A 46 1.09 -1.11 13.51
CA CYS A 46 0.83 -2.38 14.21
C CYS A 46 -0.67 -2.71 14.36
N GLY A 47 -1.53 -1.71 14.22
CA GLY A 47 -2.99 -1.86 14.26
C GLY A 47 -3.59 -2.52 13.02
N LEU A 48 -2.90 -2.47 11.88
CA LEU A 48 -3.43 -2.96 10.61
C LEU A 48 -3.55 -4.49 10.56
N GLN A 49 -4.69 -4.96 10.04
CA GLN A 49 -4.96 -6.39 9.88
C GLN A 49 -3.94 -7.11 9.00
N ASP A 50 -3.48 -6.49 7.91
CA ASP A 50 -2.46 -7.07 7.02
C ASP A 50 -1.12 -7.28 7.75
N ILE A 51 -0.71 -6.33 8.61
CA ILE A 51 0.52 -6.43 9.43
C ILE A 51 0.40 -7.60 10.42
N ARG A 52 -0.74 -7.70 11.11
CA ARG A 52 -1.01 -8.79 12.06
C ARG A 52 -1.06 -10.15 11.37
N THR A 53 -1.66 -10.22 10.18
CA THR A 53 -1.74 -11.47 9.39
C THR A 53 -0.36 -11.95 8.95
N LEU A 54 0.50 -11.04 8.47
CA LEU A 54 1.88 -11.39 8.08
C LEU A 54 2.70 -11.80 9.31
N ALA A 55 2.57 -11.08 10.42
CA ALA A 55 3.24 -11.44 11.67
C ALA A 55 2.81 -12.82 12.18
N ALA A 56 1.53 -13.18 12.04
CA ALA A 56 1.04 -14.52 12.39
C ALA A 56 1.67 -15.59 11.50
N LEU A 57 1.75 -15.37 10.18
CA LEU A 57 2.43 -16.27 9.25
C LEU A 57 3.90 -16.48 9.63
N MET A 58 4.61 -15.38 9.89
CA MET A 58 6.04 -15.45 10.25
C MET A 58 6.26 -16.15 11.60
N LYS A 59 5.34 -15.99 12.57
CA LYS A 59 5.38 -16.72 13.85
C LYS A 59 5.26 -18.23 13.67
N GLU A 60 4.39 -18.69 12.76
CA GLU A 60 4.29 -20.12 12.44
C GLU A 60 5.57 -20.68 11.81
N MET A 61 6.37 -19.82 11.16
CA MET A 61 7.68 -20.18 10.61
C MET A 61 8.81 -20.12 11.66
N GLY A 62 8.50 -19.83 12.94
CA GLY A 62 9.47 -19.78 14.04
C GLY A 62 10.06 -18.39 14.31
N VAL A 63 9.56 -17.34 13.68
CA VAL A 63 10.02 -15.96 13.91
C VAL A 63 9.39 -15.39 15.18
N SER A 64 10.19 -14.84 16.09
CA SER A 64 9.70 -14.10 17.26
C SER A 64 9.33 -12.67 16.84
N ILE A 65 8.07 -12.26 17.06
CA ILE A 65 7.57 -10.93 16.70
C ILE A 65 6.75 -10.34 17.83
N GLY A 66 7.14 -9.18 18.31
CA GLY A 66 6.39 -8.32 19.21
C GLY A 66 5.90 -7.08 18.47
N LEU A 67 4.57 -6.91 18.33
CA LEU A 67 3.93 -5.70 17.81
C LEU A 67 3.35 -4.91 18.98
N ARG A 68 3.76 -3.65 19.14
CA ARG A 68 3.34 -2.78 20.23
C ARG A 68 2.36 -1.73 19.74
N SER A 69 1.48 -1.29 20.62
CA SER A 69 0.48 -0.25 20.32
C SER A 69 1.08 1.15 20.10
N ASP A 70 2.32 1.37 20.50
CA ASP A 70 3.05 2.63 20.28
C ASP A 70 3.78 2.67 18.92
N GLY A 71 3.50 1.73 18.01
CA GLY A 71 4.09 1.67 16.67
C GLY A 71 5.49 1.08 16.63
N VAL A 72 5.90 0.36 17.67
CA VAL A 72 7.20 -0.37 17.68
C VAL A 72 6.98 -1.84 17.38
N ALA A 73 7.75 -2.36 16.43
CA ALA A 73 7.84 -3.80 16.15
C ALA A 73 9.26 -4.30 16.43
N ILE A 74 9.37 -5.39 17.20
CA ILE A 74 10.65 -6.04 17.53
C ILE A 74 10.59 -7.46 16.98
N ILE A 75 11.53 -7.80 16.09
CA ILE A 75 11.54 -9.06 15.36
C ILE A 75 12.87 -9.77 15.54
N ASN A 76 12.83 -11.06 15.80
CA ASN A 76 14.02 -11.92 15.80
C ASN A 76 13.72 -13.21 15.02
N ALA A 77 14.44 -13.42 13.94
CA ALA A 77 14.29 -14.56 13.04
C ALA A 77 15.45 -15.58 13.22
N GLY A 78 16.06 -15.64 14.41
CA GLY A 78 17.15 -16.58 14.71
C GLY A 78 16.74 -18.05 14.65
N ASN A 79 15.48 -18.36 14.90
CA ASN A 79 14.96 -19.73 15.02
C ASN A 79 13.91 -20.06 13.94
N ILE A 80 14.14 -19.67 12.68
CA ILE A 80 13.29 -20.14 11.59
C ILE A 80 13.35 -21.67 11.53
N ASN A 81 12.21 -22.33 11.71
CA ASN A 81 12.06 -23.79 11.76
C ASN A 81 11.20 -24.35 10.62
N SER A 82 10.60 -23.48 9.81
CA SER A 82 9.84 -23.85 8.61
C SER A 82 10.10 -22.84 7.49
N THR A 83 10.26 -23.33 6.26
CA THR A 83 10.35 -22.54 5.02
C THR A 83 9.05 -22.60 4.22
N GLU A 84 7.97 -23.09 4.83
CA GLU A 84 6.66 -23.23 4.20
C GLU A 84 5.68 -22.15 4.69
N ALA A 85 5.05 -21.46 3.75
CA ALA A 85 3.95 -20.52 3.98
C ALA A 85 2.61 -21.18 3.57
N PRO A 86 1.79 -21.65 4.55
CA PRO A 86 0.65 -22.50 4.28
C PRO A 86 -0.53 -21.71 3.67
N TYR A 87 -1.36 -22.43 2.89
CA TYR A 87 -2.51 -21.88 2.16
C TYR A 87 -3.44 -21.05 3.03
N ASP A 88 -3.79 -21.51 4.25
CA ASP A 88 -4.77 -20.85 5.11
C ASP A 88 -4.40 -19.43 5.54
N LEU A 89 -3.11 -19.12 5.60
CA LEU A 89 -2.62 -17.77 5.87
C LEU A 89 -2.35 -16.99 4.59
N VAL A 90 -1.78 -17.61 3.56
CA VAL A 90 -1.48 -16.96 2.29
C VAL A 90 -2.74 -16.48 1.58
N ARG A 91 -3.83 -17.26 1.59
CA ARG A 91 -5.12 -16.89 0.97
C ARG A 91 -5.72 -15.61 1.54
N LYS A 92 -5.41 -15.26 2.79
CA LYS A 92 -5.92 -14.07 3.46
C LYS A 92 -5.19 -12.80 3.03
N MET A 93 -3.94 -12.94 2.57
CA MET A 93 -3.11 -11.79 2.24
C MET A 93 -2.09 -12.13 1.14
N ARG A 94 -2.29 -11.53 -0.02
CA ARG A 94 -1.43 -11.76 -1.19
C ARG A 94 0.05 -11.42 -0.97
N ALA A 95 0.34 -10.43 -0.11
CA ALA A 95 1.71 -10.03 0.24
C ALA A 95 2.52 -11.16 0.90
N SER A 96 1.89 -12.26 1.30
CA SER A 96 2.57 -13.44 1.84
C SER A 96 3.63 -14.04 0.87
N ILE A 97 3.51 -13.81 -0.45
CA ILE A 97 4.53 -14.20 -1.43
C ILE A 97 5.90 -13.55 -1.17
N LEU A 98 5.93 -12.43 -0.44
CA LEU A 98 7.15 -11.68 -0.16
C LEU A 98 8.09 -12.38 0.83
N VAL A 99 7.62 -13.39 1.58
CA VAL A 99 8.51 -14.20 2.43
C VAL A 99 9.46 -15.09 1.60
N MET A 100 9.13 -15.30 0.31
CA MET A 100 9.93 -16.16 -0.57
C MET A 100 11.34 -15.63 -0.78
N GLY A 101 11.51 -14.32 -1.01
CA GLY A 101 12.83 -13.71 -1.21
C GLY A 101 13.78 -13.94 -0.04
N PRO A 102 13.41 -13.53 1.18
CA PRO A 102 14.23 -13.76 2.37
C PRO A 102 14.52 -15.24 2.66
N LEU A 103 13.51 -16.10 2.54
CA LEU A 103 13.70 -17.54 2.76
C LEU A 103 14.67 -18.14 1.75
N LEU A 104 14.48 -17.85 0.47
CA LEU A 104 15.33 -18.35 -0.59
C LEU A 104 16.76 -17.83 -0.46
N GLY A 105 16.92 -16.53 -0.14
CA GLY A 105 18.24 -15.91 0.05
C GLY A 105 19.00 -16.43 1.26
N ARG A 106 18.32 -16.62 2.40
CA ARG A 106 18.96 -17.02 3.66
C ARG A 106 18.92 -18.52 3.94
N MET A 107 17.76 -19.17 3.69
CA MET A 107 17.55 -20.58 4.01
C MET A 107 17.83 -21.49 2.81
N GLY A 108 17.92 -20.94 1.59
CA GLY A 108 18.16 -21.68 0.36
C GLY A 108 16.93 -22.37 -0.22
N GLU A 109 15.80 -22.31 0.46
CA GLU A 109 14.53 -22.90 -0.03
C GLU A 109 13.32 -22.14 0.50
N ALA A 110 12.24 -22.16 -0.25
CA ALA A 110 10.95 -21.61 0.13
C ALA A 110 9.81 -22.38 -0.54
N THR A 111 8.78 -22.68 0.23
CA THR A 111 7.52 -23.24 -0.27
C THR A 111 6.39 -22.30 0.10
N VAL A 112 5.76 -21.68 -0.89
CA VAL A 112 4.70 -20.69 -0.65
C VAL A 112 3.46 -21.07 -1.45
N SER A 113 2.32 -21.15 -0.78
CA SER A 113 1.05 -21.38 -1.48
C SER A 113 0.80 -20.27 -2.51
N LEU A 114 0.24 -20.64 -3.66
CA LEU A 114 -0.19 -19.65 -4.65
C LEU A 114 -1.23 -18.70 -4.01
N PRO A 115 -1.02 -17.39 -4.09
CA PRO A 115 -1.99 -16.46 -3.56
C PRO A 115 -3.31 -16.56 -4.34
N GLY A 116 -4.42 -16.56 -3.63
CA GLY A 116 -5.76 -16.52 -4.22
C GLY A 116 -5.97 -15.30 -5.13
N GLY A 117 -7.07 -15.30 -5.89
CA GLY A 117 -7.47 -14.18 -6.74
C GLY A 117 -7.62 -12.86 -5.95
N CYS A 118 -7.52 -11.74 -6.66
CA CYS A 118 -7.73 -10.41 -6.10
C CYS A 118 -8.94 -9.75 -6.79
N SER A 119 -9.80 -9.07 -6.04
CA SER A 119 -10.98 -8.38 -6.57
C SER A 119 -10.64 -7.31 -7.61
N ILE A 120 -9.49 -6.66 -7.51
CA ILE A 120 -9.07 -5.58 -8.40
C ILE A 120 -8.36 -6.04 -9.68
N GLY A 121 -8.15 -7.35 -9.89
CA GLY A 121 -7.56 -7.89 -11.11
C GLY A 121 -6.51 -8.99 -10.89
N THR A 122 -6.01 -9.53 -12.01
CA THR A 122 -4.95 -10.53 -12.01
C THR A 122 -3.64 -9.89 -11.53
N ARG A 123 -2.95 -10.58 -10.64
CA ARG A 123 -1.63 -10.18 -10.16
C ARG A 123 -0.70 -11.38 -10.22
N PRO A 124 -0.22 -11.74 -11.42
CA PRO A 124 0.67 -12.87 -11.58
C PRO A 124 1.94 -12.66 -10.76
N ILE A 125 2.49 -13.75 -10.25
CA ILE A 125 3.75 -13.75 -9.50
C ILE A 125 4.95 -14.07 -10.39
N ASP A 126 4.73 -14.17 -11.70
CA ASP A 126 5.72 -14.62 -12.68
C ASP A 126 7.02 -13.82 -12.60
N LEU A 127 6.93 -12.50 -12.47
CA LEU A 127 8.11 -11.64 -12.37
C LEU A 127 8.97 -11.90 -11.14
N HIS A 128 8.35 -12.33 -10.03
CA HIS A 128 9.10 -12.79 -8.85
C HIS A 128 9.86 -14.07 -9.19
N LEU A 129 9.16 -15.05 -9.79
CA LEU A 129 9.73 -16.34 -10.11
C LEU A 129 10.82 -16.25 -11.18
N ASP A 130 10.62 -15.42 -12.19
CA ASP A 130 11.62 -15.19 -13.24
C ASP A 130 12.88 -14.52 -12.68
N GLY A 131 12.73 -13.58 -11.74
CA GLY A 131 13.86 -13.01 -11.02
C GLY A 131 14.65 -14.07 -10.26
N PHE A 132 13.98 -14.95 -9.52
CA PHE A 132 14.65 -16.04 -8.79
C PHE A 132 15.28 -17.08 -9.72
N ARG A 133 14.62 -17.44 -10.84
CA ARG A 133 15.21 -18.33 -11.87
C ARG A 133 16.48 -17.72 -12.47
N ALA A 134 16.47 -16.42 -12.77
CA ALA A 134 17.66 -15.73 -13.27
C ALA A 134 18.83 -15.80 -12.27
N MET A 135 18.54 -15.85 -10.96
CA MET A 135 19.52 -16.02 -9.88
C MET A 135 19.89 -17.50 -9.64
N GLY A 136 19.43 -18.43 -10.49
CA GLY A 136 19.77 -19.84 -10.47
C GLY A 136 18.84 -20.71 -9.63
N ALA A 137 17.73 -20.19 -9.10
CA ALA A 137 16.78 -20.99 -8.34
C ALA A 137 16.01 -21.97 -9.25
N GLU A 138 15.89 -23.22 -8.80
CA GLU A 138 14.96 -24.18 -9.35
C GLU A 138 13.58 -23.94 -8.77
N ILE A 139 12.56 -23.82 -9.64
CA ILE A 139 11.18 -23.50 -9.23
C ILE A 139 10.22 -24.48 -9.86
N THR A 140 9.43 -25.15 -9.01
CA THR A 140 8.34 -26.05 -9.41
C THR A 140 7.01 -25.55 -8.87
N LEU A 141 5.94 -25.87 -9.60
CA LEU A 141 4.57 -25.67 -9.16
C LEU A 141 3.97 -27.04 -8.88
N ASP A 142 3.54 -27.26 -7.65
CA ASP A 142 3.04 -28.55 -7.20
C ASP A 142 1.92 -28.36 -6.18
N GLU A 143 0.77 -28.99 -6.42
CA GLU A 143 -0.42 -28.96 -5.55
C GLU A 143 -0.86 -27.55 -5.10
N GLY A 144 -0.69 -26.53 -5.96
CA GLY A 144 -1.03 -25.14 -5.64
C GLY A 144 0.04 -24.40 -4.83
N TYR A 145 1.24 -24.97 -4.69
CA TYR A 145 2.39 -24.35 -4.06
C TYR A 145 3.49 -24.04 -5.08
N VAL A 146 4.17 -22.95 -4.86
CA VAL A 146 5.45 -22.63 -5.48
C VAL A 146 6.54 -23.16 -4.56
N LYS A 147 7.32 -24.11 -5.05
CA LYS A 147 8.50 -24.64 -4.38
C LYS A 147 9.74 -24.09 -5.09
N ALA A 148 10.57 -23.33 -4.37
CA ALA A 148 11.78 -22.74 -4.89
C ALA A 148 12.99 -23.23 -4.10
N LYS A 149 14.09 -23.55 -4.79
CA LYS A 149 15.33 -24.03 -4.18
C LYS A 149 16.51 -23.35 -4.85
N ALA A 150 17.37 -22.76 -4.04
CA ALA A 150 18.63 -22.17 -4.49
C ALA A 150 19.62 -23.25 -4.94
N PRO A 151 20.53 -22.95 -5.87
CA PRO A 151 21.58 -23.89 -6.27
C PRO A 151 22.54 -24.16 -5.11
N ALA A 152 23.33 -25.21 -5.23
CA ALA A 152 24.38 -25.51 -4.28
C ALA A 152 25.31 -24.30 -4.11
N GLY A 153 25.42 -23.83 -2.88
CA GLY A 153 26.20 -22.64 -2.53
C GLY A 153 25.44 -21.30 -2.58
N GLY A 154 24.11 -21.33 -2.75
CA GLY A 154 23.23 -20.16 -2.67
C GLY A 154 22.93 -19.50 -4.01
N LEU A 155 22.05 -18.51 -3.98
CA LEU A 155 21.69 -17.71 -5.16
C LEU A 155 22.91 -17.02 -5.78
N GLN A 156 22.86 -16.81 -7.10
CA GLN A 156 23.91 -16.13 -7.86
C GLN A 156 23.40 -14.75 -8.32
N GLY A 157 24.27 -13.75 -8.29
CA GLY A 157 23.96 -12.44 -8.86
C GLY A 157 23.65 -12.54 -10.36
N ALA A 158 22.71 -11.73 -10.82
CA ALA A 158 22.21 -11.76 -12.20
C ALA A 158 21.77 -10.39 -12.68
N LYS A 159 21.75 -10.18 -14.01
CA LYS A 159 21.07 -9.05 -14.64
C LYS A 159 19.63 -9.43 -14.92
N ILE A 160 18.69 -8.72 -14.31
CA ILE A 160 17.25 -9.03 -14.35
C ILE A 160 16.51 -7.84 -14.93
N LEU A 161 15.95 -8.01 -16.13
CA LEU A 161 15.09 -7.01 -16.77
C LEU A 161 13.62 -7.36 -16.52
N PHE A 162 12.91 -6.50 -15.78
CA PHE A 162 11.47 -6.63 -15.66
C PHE A 162 10.78 -6.10 -16.93
N PRO A 163 9.98 -6.93 -17.65
CA PRO A 163 9.27 -6.49 -18.87
C PRO A 163 8.24 -5.40 -18.59
N LYS A 164 7.76 -5.31 -17.36
CA LYS A 164 6.93 -4.24 -16.81
C LYS A 164 7.34 -3.94 -15.38
N VAL A 165 7.15 -2.68 -14.96
CA VAL A 165 7.41 -2.28 -13.57
C VAL A 165 6.55 -3.10 -12.60
N SER A 166 7.17 -3.69 -11.60
CA SER A 166 6.50 -4.46 -10.55
C SER A 166 7.10 -4.15 -9.19
N VAL A 167 6.33 -3.49 -8.34
CA VAL A 167 6.73 -3.18 -6.96
C VAL A 167 7.09 -4.46 -6.21
N GLY A 168 6.17 -5.44 -6.18
CA GLY A 168 6.38 -6.68 -5.43
C GLY A 168 7.56 -7.50 -5.92
N ALA A 169 7.78 -7.60 -7.25
CA ALA A 169 8.92 -8.35 -7.79
C ALA A 169 10.25 -7.63 -7.47
N THR A 170 10.30 -6.30 -7.63
CA THR A 170 11.48 -5.50 -7.27
C THR A 170 11.87 -5.73 -5.81
N GLU A 171 10.92 -5.61 -4.88
CA GLU A 171 11.15 -5.77 -3.43
C GLU A 171 11.59 -7.18 -3.07
N ASN A 172 10.93 -8.20 -3.63
CA ASN A 172 11.18 -9.58 -3.29
C ASN A 172 12.54 -10.07 -3.81
N VAL A 173 12.86 -9.71 -5.06
CA VAL A 173 14.15 -10.05 -5.67
C VAL A 173 15.28 -9.25 -5.04
N MET A 174 15.06 -7.97 -4.70
CA MET A 174 16.04 -7.14 -3.98
C MET A 174 16.42 -7.77 -2.64
N MET A 175 15.45 -8.26 -1.84
CA MET A 175 15.72 -8.97 -0.59
C MET A 175 16.58 -10.21 -0.83
N ALA A 176 16.24 -11.06 -1.77
CA ALA A 176 17.01 -12.26 -2.08
C ALA A 176 18.45 -11.95 -2.56
N ALA A 177 18.59 -10.89 -3.35
CA ALA A 177 19.85 -10.47 -3.93
C ALA A 177 20.88 -10.00 -2.89
N THR A 178 20.45 -9.51 -1.72
CA THR A 178 21.36 -9.06 -0.66
C THR A 178 22.30 -10.16 -0.15
N LEU A 179 21.88 -11.43 -0.23
CA LEU A 179 22.67 -12.59 0.22
C LEU A 179 23.14 -13.47 -0.96
N ALA A 180 22.92 -13.07 -2.21
CA ALA A 180 23.38 -13.79 -3.39
C ALA A 180 24.89 -13.62 -3.59
N LYS A 181 25.52 -14.52 -4.32
CA LYS A 181 26.95 -14.41 -4.66
C LYS A 181 27.15 -13.51 -5.88
N GLY A 182 27.92 -12.44 -5.74
CA GLY A 182 28.21 -11.50 -6.82
C GLY A 182 27.20 -10.35 -6.89
N GLU A 183 27.14 -9.71 -8.04
CA GLU A 183 26.30 -8.53 -8.27
C GLU A 183 24.96 -8.90 -8.93
N THR A 184 23.89 -8.34 -8.43
CA THR A 184 22.56 -8.37 -9.09
C THR A 184 22.21 -6.97 -9.58
N ILE A 185 21.75 -6.86 -10.82
CA ILE A 185 21.30 -5.60 -11.42
C ILE A 185 19.82 -5.77 -11.78
N LEU A 186 18.95 -5.01 -11.13
CA LEU A 186 17.52 -4.96 -11.46
C LEU A 186 17.29 -3.81 -12.44
N MET A 187 16.83 -4.11 -13.65
CA MET A 187 16.51 -3.15 -14.69
C MET A 187 15.00 -3.02 -14.86
N ASN A 188 14.52 -1.81 -15.15
CA ASN A 188 13.10 -1.44 -15.10
C ASN A 188 12.46 -1.70 -13.74
N ALA A 189 13.23 -1.46 -12.69
CA ALA A 189 12.81 -1.60 -11.30
C ALA A 189 11.74 -0.58 -10.93
N ALA A 190 10.92 -0.91 -9.95
CA ALA A 190 9.98 0.02 -9.33
C ALA A 190 10.74 1.11 -8.55
N ARG A 191 10.18 2.32 -8.51
CA ARG A 191 10.84 3.51 -7.96
C ARG A 191 10.07 4.14 -6.80
N GLU A 192 9.01 3.49 -6.34
CA GLU A 192 8.16 3.96 -5.26
C GLU A 192 8.99 4.29 -4.00
N PRO A 193 8.59 5.30 -3.21
CA PRO A 193 9.27 5.64 -1.95
C PRO A 193 9.43 4.45 -1.02
N GLU A 194 8.49 3.51 -1.04
CA GLU A 194 8.53 2.28 -0.25
C GLU A 194 9.67 1.33 -0.69
N ILE A 195 10.06 1.37 -1.97
CA ILE A 195 11.25 0.63 -2.48
C ILE A 195 12.54 1.25 -1.92
N VAL A 196 12.60 2.58 -1.91
CA VAL A 196 13.75 3.31 -1.36
C VAL A 196 13.87 3.03 0.13
N ASP A 197 12.77 3.12 0.87
CA ASP A 197 12.71 2.85 2.31
C ASP A 197 13.14 1.43 2.66
N GLN A 198 12.72 0.42 1.88
CA GLN A 198 13.17 -0.96 2.04
C GLN A 198 14.68 -1.10 1.77
N GLY A 199 15.16 -0.48 0.69
CA GLY A 199 16.59 -0.50 0.35
C GLY A 199 17.45 0.15 1.44
N GLU A 200 17.02 1.28 2.00
CA GLU A 200 17.70 1.95 3.13
C GLU A 200 17.72 1.09 4.40
N ALA A 201 16.60 0.40 4.69
CA ALA A 201 16.55 -0.56 5.79
C ALA A 201 17.55 -1.71 5.58
N LEU A 202 17.61 -2.28 4.37
CA LEU A 202 18.58 -3.32 4.01
C LEU A 202 20.02 -2.82 4.11
N ILE A 203 20.32 -1.59 3.69
CA ILE A 203 21.65 -0.96 3.83
C ILE A 203 22.02 -0.84 5.31
N LYS A 204 21.06 -0.43 6.17
CA LYS A 204 21.28 -0.43 7.64
C LYS A 204 21.55 -1.82 8.20
N MET A 205 21.05 -2.87 7.57
CA MET A 205 21.37 -4.26 7.92
C MET A 205 22.74 -4.72 7.39
N GLY A 206 23.45 -3.88 6.62
CA GLY A 206 24.77 -4.19 6.04
C GLY A 206 24.75 -4.58 4.57
N ALA A 207 23.61 -4.48 3.88
CA ALA A 207 23.55 -4.71 2.44
C ALA A 207 24.24 -3.59 1.66
N LYS A 208 24.76 -3.92 0.50
CA LYS A 208 25.39 -2.98 -0.43
C LYS A 208 24.47 -2.76 -1.63
N ILE A 209 23.72 -1.66 -1.61
CA ILE A 209 22.72 -1.32 -2.62
C ILE A 209 22.96 0.10 -3.10
N SER A 210 22.85 0.32 -4.42
CA SER A 210 22.87 1.64 -5.05
C SER A 210 21.80 1.73 -6.14
N GLY A 211 21.48 2.96 -6.60
CA GLY A 211 20.45 3.19 -7.61
C GLY A 211 19.02 3.19 -7.08
N LEU A 212 18.81 3.20 -5.76
CA LEU A 212 17.46 3.30 -5.17
C LEU A 212 16.72 4.54 -5.69
N GLY A 213 15.42 4.38 -6.01
CA GLY A 213 14.60 5.45 -6.59
C GLY A 213 14.79 5.67 -8.08
N THR A 214 15.70 4.93 -8.72
CA THR A 214 15.88 4.91 -10.18
C THR A 214 15.31 3.63 -10.81
N SER A 215 15.30 3.55 -12.13
CA SER A 215 14.88 2.34 -12.85
C SER A 215 15.93 1.22 -12.85
N GLU A 216 17.13 1.47 -12.32
CA GLU A 216 18.20 0.49 -12.24
C GLU A 216 18.76 0.44 -10.83
N ILE A 217 18.69 -0.73 -10.18
CA ILE A 217 19.17 -0.97 -8.82
C ILE A 217 20.29 -2.01 -8.86
N HIS A 218 21.41 -1.69 -8.26
CA HIS A 218 22.58 -2.54 -8.14
C HIS A 218 22.69 -3.07 -6.70
N ILE A 219 22.82 -4.38 -6.56
CA ILE A 219 22.97 -5.07 -5.26
C ILE A 219 24.21 -5.94 -5.30
N GLU A 220 25.23 -5.63 -4.51
CA GLU A 220 26.36 -6.53 -4.26
C GLU A 220 26.02 -7.43 -3.08
N GLY A 221 25.97 -8.73 -3.29
CA GLY A 221 25.63 -9.68 -2.25
C GLY A 221 26.68 -9.74 -1.14
N VAL A 222 26.21 -9.90 0.10
CA VAL A 222 27.06 -10.00 1.30
C VAL A 222 26.88 -11.37 1.97
N PRO A 223 27.88 -11.85 2.74
CA PRO A 223 27.78 -13.17 3.36
C PRO A 223 26.74 -13.27 4.48
N TYR A 224 26.41 -12.16 5.12
CA TYR A 224 25.40 -12.06 6.20
C TYR A 224 24.91 -10.63 6.35
N LEU A 225 23.73 -10.48 6.96
CA LEU A 225 23.16 -9.23 7.41
C LEU A 225 23.01 -9.24 8.92
N HIS A 226 23.02 -8.06 9.54
CA HIS A 226 22.91 -7.89 11.00
C HIS A 226 21.62 -7.19 11.42
N GLY A 227 21.36 -7.12 12.72
CA GLY A 227 20.25 -6.38 13.30
C GLY A 227 20.37 -4.88 13.10
N MET A 228 19.23 -4.17 13.10
CA MET A 228 19.17 -2.72 12.94
C MET A 228 17.92 -2.11 13.59
N THR A 229 17.88 -0.78 13.65
CA THR A 229 16.68 0.00 13.93
C THR A 229 16.37 0.89 12.72
N HIS A 230 15.09 0.89 12.29
CA HIS A 230 14.61 1.70 11.16
C HIS A 230 13.24 2.29 11.46
N ASP A 231 13.06 3.54 11.03
CA ASP A 231 11.78 4.23 11.11
C ASP A 231 11.03 4.07 9.79
N VAL A 232 9.84 3.49 9.83
CA VAL A 232 9.03 3.24 8.62
C VAL A 232 8.51 4.58 8.08
N ILE A 233 8.68 4.83 6.79
CA ILE A 233 8.20 6.08 6.17
C ILE A 233 6.69 6.28 6.37
N ALA A 234 6.26 7.53 6.38
CA ALA A 234 4.84 7.89 6.44
C ALA A 234 4.06 7.32 5.22
N ASP A 235 2.83 6.89 5.46
CA ASP A 235 1.96 6.35 4.40
C ASP A 235 1.46 7.47 3.47
N ARG A 236 2.09 7.58 2.29
CA ARG A 236 1.68 8.55 1.27
C ARG A 236 0.26 8.32 0.76
N ILE A 237 -0.26 7.10 0.81
CA ILE A 237 -1.63 6.81 0.37
C ILE A 237 -2.63 7.26 1.43
N GLU A 238 -2.33 7.09 2.72
CA GLU A 238 -3.11 7.68 3.80
C GLU A 238 -3.09 9.21 3.71
N THR A 239 -1.89 9.80 3.54
CA THR A 239 -1.70 11.25 3.34
C THR A 239 -2.58 11.77 2.20
N GLY A 240 -2.49 11.15 1.01
CA GLY A 240 -3.28 11.52 -0.16
C GLY A 240 -4.79 11.35 0.05
N THR A 241 -5.20 10.32 0.77
CA THR A 241 -6.60 10.10 1.12
C THR A 241 -7.16 11.25 1.98
N PHE A 242 -6.40 11.71 2.98
CA PHE A 242 -6.82 12.86 3.80
C PHE A 242 -6.74 14.19 3.03
N MET A 243 -5.79 14.36 2.10
CA MET A 243 -5.80 15.51 1.18
C MET A 243 -7.11 15.57 0.39
N ILE A 244 -7.57 14.42 -0.14
CA ILE A 244 -8.84 14.31 -0.88
C ILE A 244 -10.04 14.52 0.05
N ALA A 245 -9.98 14.04 1.30
CA ALA A 245 -11.04 14.29 2.28
C ALA A 245 -11.27 15.79 2.50
N VAL A 246 -10.18 16.57 2.71
CA VAL A 246 -10.25 18.04 2.85
C VAL A 246 -10.69 18.69 1.54
N ALA A 247 -10.25 18.19 0.39
CA ALA A 247 -10.74 18.67 -0.90
C ALA A 247 -12.25 18.54 -1.00
N LEU A 248 -12.84 17.44 -0.56
CA LEU A 248 -14.28 17.21 -0.57
C LEU A 248 -15.05 18.07 0.44
N THR A 249 -14.62 18.09 1.69
CA THR A 249 -15.35 18.69 2.80
C THR A 249 -15.10 20.18 2.98
N GLY A 250 -13.96 20.68 2.47
CA GLY A 250 -13.43 22.01 2.83
C GLY A 250 -12.77 22.00 4.19
N GLY A 251 -12.30 23.20 4.61
CA GLY A 251 -11.62 23.41 5.87
C GLY A 251 -10.10 23.40 5.78
N THR A 252 -9.44 23.17 6.91
CA THR A 252 -7.97 23.17 7.03
C THR A 252 -7.52 22.04 7.94
N VAL A 253 -6.70 21.13 7.41
CA VAL A 253 -6.14 20.01 8.17
C VAL A 253 -4.63 20.01 8.03
N ARG A 254 -3.94 19.84 9.16
CA ARG A 254 -2.51 19.57 9.23
C ARG A 254 -2.27 18.08 9.28
N LEU A 255 -1.63 17.54 8.25
CA LEU A 255 -1.19 16.15 8.16
C LEU A 255 0.23 16.08 8.72
N GLN A 256 0.39 15.43 9.88
CA GLN A 256 1.63 15.46 10.63
C GLN A 256 2.60 14.36 10.20
N LYS A 257 3.90 14.67 10.21
CA LYS A 257 5.01 13.76 9.90
C LYS A 257 4.87 13.12 8.52
N THR A 258 4.61 13.93 7.50
CA THR A 258 4.50 13.46 6.10
C THR A 258 5.11 14.44 5.12
N ARG A 259 5.28 14.04 3.87
CA ARG A 259 6.02 14.77 2.83
C ARG A 259 5.22 14.93 1.55
N MET A 260 5.33 16.11 0.92
CA MET A 260 4.67 16.42 -0.35
C MET A 260 5.35 15.76 -1.56
N ASP A 261 6.66 15.59 -1.53
CA ASP A 261 7.47 15.11 -2.66
C ASP A 261 7.08 13.69 -3.13
N PHE A 262 6.48 12.88 -2.26
CA PHE A 262 5.95 11.56 -2.60
C PHE A 262 4.60 11.59 -3.31
N LEU A 263 3.96 12.77 -3.41
CA LEU A 263 2.58 12.94 -3.88
C LEU A 263 2.42 14.00 -4.97
N THR A 264 3.49 14.39 -5.64
CA THR A 264 3.46 15.44 -6.68
C THR A 264 2.38 15.17 -7.73
N SER A 265 2.21 13.92 -8.17
CA SER A 265 1.20 13.52 -9.15
C SER A 265 -0.25 13.65 -8.67
N LEU A 266 -0.49 13.65 -7.34
CA LEU A 266 -1.79 13.95 -6.74
C LEU A 266 -1.95 15.44 -6.48
N ILE A 267 -0.91 16.12 -5.98
CA ILE A 267 -0.95 17.53 -5.58
C ILE A 267 -1.25 18.43 -6.77
N LEU A 268 -0.65 18.16 -7.92
CA LEU A 268 -0.88 18.96 -9.14
C LEU A 268 -2.37 18.98 -9.56
N PRO A 269 -3.08 17.85 -9.73
CA PRO A 269 -4.51 17.89 -10.02
C PRO A 269 -5.36 18.45 -8.89
N LEU A 270 -5.00 18.25 -7.60
CA LEU A 270 -5.70 18.88 -6.47
C LEU A 270 -5.58 20.40 -6.50
N ASN A 271 -4.40 20.95 -6.78
CA ASN A 271 -4.19 22.39 -6.93
C ASN A 271 -5.01 22.95 -8.10
N ARG A 272 -5.07 22.25 -9.24
CA ARG A 272 -5.93 22.63 -10.38
C ARG A 272 -7.41 22.60 -10.02
N ALA A 273 -7.82 21.66 -9.16
CA ALA A 273 -9.19 21.58 -8.67
C ALA A 273 -9.54 22.67 -7.65
N GLY A 274 -8.58 23.44 -7.14
CA GLY A 274 -8.81 24.57 -6.23
C GLY A 274 -8.48 24.28 -4.77
N VAL A 275 -7.65 23.27 -4.49
CA VAL A 275 -7.14 22.93 -3.17
C VAL A 275 -5.75 23.55 -2.98
N THR A 276 -5.47 24.13 -1.84
CA THR A 276 -4.13 24.64 -1.48
C THR A 276 -3.42 23.61 -0.60
N ILE A 277 -2.19 23.26 -0.96
CA ILE A 277 -1.39 22.27 -0.24
C ILE A 277 0.02 22.82 -0.08
N GLU A 278 0.52 22.87 1.16
CA GLU A 278 1.79 23.49 1.53
C GLU A 278 2.57 22.59 2.50
N GLN A 279 3.90 22.53 2.34
CA GLN A 279 4.79 21.87 3.31
C GLN A 279 5.11 22.87 4.42
N ASP A 280 4.97 22.44 5.68
CA ASP A 280 5.35 23.21 6.87
C ASP A 280 6.22 22.33 7.79
N GLY A 281 7.53 22.42 7.65
CA GLY A 281 8.48 21.54 8.32
C GLY A 281 8.28 20.08 7.90
N GLU A 282 8.00 19.21 8.86
CA GLU A 282 7.69 17.80 8.64
C GLU A 282 6.19 17.52 8.41
N ASP A 283 5.35 18.58 8.38
CA ASP A 283 3.91 18.45 8.23
C ASP A 283 3.45 19.02 6.88
N VAL A 284 2.29 18.59 6.44
CA VAL A 284 1.62 19.12 5.24
C VAL A 284 0.30 19.78 5.66
N ILE A 285 0.09 21.03 5.26
CA ILE A 285 -1.17 21.73 5.47
C ILE A 285 -1.99 21.65 4.20
N VAL A 286 -3.23 21.19 4.34
CA VAL A 286 -4.21 21.12 3.25
C VAL A 286 -5.35 22.06 3.57
N HIS A 287 -5.68 22.93 2.63
CA HIS A 287 -6.74 23.93 2.80
C HIS A 287 -7.64 24.02 1.56
N ARG A 288 -8.95 24.09 1.79
CA ARG A 288 -9.94 24.49 0.79
C ARG A 288 -10.97 25.45 1.38
N ASN A 289 -11.09 26.61 0.77
CA ASN A 289 -11.90 27.73 1.24
C ASN A 289 -13.40 27.67 0.89
N GLY A 290 -13.91 26.49 0.51
CA GLY A 290 -15.33 26.31 0.15
C GLY A 290 -15.69 26.72 -1.28
N LYS A 291 -14.76 27.23 -2.11
CA LYS A 291 -15.02 27.43 -3.54
C LYS A 291 -15.32 26.08 -4.21
N PRO A 292 -16.14 26.07 -5.28
CA PRO A 292 -16.38 24.85 -6.05
C PRO A 292 -15.09 24.21 -6.53
N LEU A 293 -15.03 22.88 -6.47
CA LEU A 293 -13.94 22.11 -7.06
C LEU A 293 -14.12 22.06 -8.58
N ILE A 294 -13.03 22.13 -9.32
CA ILE A 294 -13.03 22.03 -10.78
C ILE A 294 -12.64 20.61 -11.21
N GLY A 295 -13.40 20.06 -12.16
CA GLY A 295 -13.11 18.74 -12.73
C GLY A 295 -11.74 18.72 -13.39
N THR A 296 -10.99 17.64 -13.23
CA THR A 296 -9.65 17.45 -13.79
C THR A 296 -9.42 15.97 -14.11
N ASP A 297 -8.59 15.71 -15.12
CA ASP A 297 -8.30 14.34 -15.56
C ASP A 297 -7.08 13.77 -14.85
N ILE A 298 -7.11 12.45 -14.59
CA ILE A 298 -5.96 11.69 -14.13
C ILE A 298 -5.82 10.36 -14.88
N MET A 299 -4.58 9.88 -14.95
CA MET A 299 -4.23 8.54 -15.41
C MET A 299 -3.34 7.88 -14.37
N THR A 300 -3.69 6.66 -13.95
CA THR A 300 -2.83 5.91 -13.02
C THR A 300 -1.61 5.39 -13.75
N GLU A 301 -0.45 5.51 -13.11
CA GLU A 301 0.84 5.07 -13.65
C GLU A 301 1.76 4.62 -12.51
N PRO A 302 2.80 3.80 -12.78
CA PRO A 302 3.86 3.55 -11.81
C PRO A 302 4.49 4.86 -11.31
N PHE A 303 4.99 4.86 -10.08
CA PHE A 303 5.64 6.04 -9.50
C PHE A 303 6.77 6.58 -10.44
N PRO A 304 6.86 7.91 -10.65
CA PRO A 304 6.18 9.00 -9.95
C PRO A 304 4.81 9.43 -10.54
N GLY A 305 4.19 8.59 -11.37
CA GLY A 305 2.85 8.83 -11.89
C GLY A 305 1.77 8.75 -10.80
N PHE A 306 0.50 8.94 -11.19
CA PHE A 306 -0.61 8.95 -10.26
C PHE A 306 -0.85 7.53 -9.69
N ALA A 307 -0.79 7.43 -8.35
CA ALA A 307 -0.92 6.14 -7.67
C ALA A 307 -2.33 5.53 -7.84
N THR A 308 -2.40 4.31 -8.39
CA THR A 308 -3.65 3.56 -8.51
C THR A 308 -4.38 3.37 -7.16
N ASP A 309 -3.66 3.39 -6.04
CA ASP A 309 -4.21 3.32 -4.68
C ASP A 309 -4.96 4.59 -4.24
N LEU A 310 -4.88 5.69 -5.00
CA LEU A 310 -5.62 6.94 -4.79
C LEU A 310 -6.73 7.17 -5.83
N GLN A 311 -6.87 6.27 -6.80
CA GLN A 311 -7.82 6.39 -7.91
C GLN A 311 -9.27 6.49 -7.43
N ALA A 312 -9.72 5.60 -6.54
CA ALA A 312 -11.10 5.56 -6.08
C ALA A 312 -11.48 6.82 -5.25
N GLN A 313 -10.56 7.28 -4.40
CA GLN A 313 -10.74 8.50 -3.61
C GLN A 313 -10.82 9.73 -4.51
N PHE A 314 -9.92 9.84 -5.50
CA PHE A 314 -9.93 10.94 -6.44
C PHE A 314 -11.19 10.95 -7.32
N MET A 315 -11.64 9.78 -7.78
CA MET A 315 -12.90 9.62 -8.50
C MET A 315 -14.09 10.11 -7.66
N THR A 316 -14.09 9.80 -6.35
CA THR A 316 -15.11 10.31 -5.43
C THR A 316 -15.11 11.83 -5.38
N MET A 317 -13.94 12.48 -5.32
CA MET A 317 -13.84 13.92 -5.37
C MET A 317 -14.44 14.50 -6.66
N LEU A 318 -14.16 13.89 -7.79
CA LEU A 318 -14.69 14.33 -9.09
C LEU A 318 -16.22 14.30 -9.15
N THR A 319 -16.89 13.46 -8.36
CA THR A 319 -18.39 13.44 -8.32
C THR A 319 -18.98 14.75 -7.80
N MET A 320 -18.20 15.55 -7.05
CA MET A 320 -18.62 16.82 -6.44
C MET A 320 -17.99 18.04 -7.13
N CYS A 321 -17.26 17.87 -8.23
CA CYS A 321 -16.64 18.96 -8.98
C CYS A 321 -17.60 19.64 -9.94
N GLU A 322 -17.39 20.92 -10.26
CA GLU A 322 -18.00 21.56 -11.40
C GLU A 322 -17.39 21.02 -12.70
N GLY A 323 -18.26 20.72 -13.69
CA GLY A 323 -17.86 20.15 -14.97
C GLY A 323 -17.70 18.63 -14.92
N ALA A 324 -16.67 18.12 -15.55
CA ALA A 324 -16.39 16.70 -15.64
C ALA A 324 -14.89 16.43 -15.47
N GLY A 325 -14.56 15.20 -15.09
CA GLY A 325 -13.18 14.70 -15.08
C GLY A 325 -13.13 13.27 -15.59
N MET A 326 -12.00 12.88 -16.13
CA MET A 326 -11.74 11.55 -16.67
C MET A 326 -10.70 10.83 -15.81
N VAL A 327 -10.96 9.58 -15.48
CA VAL A 327 -10.03 8.70 -14.77
C VAL A 327 -9.71 7.52 -15.64
N THR A 328 -8.42 7.38 -16.03
CA THR A 328 -7.94 6.23 -16.78
C THR A 328 -7.10 5.34 -15.85
N GLU A 329 -7.53 4.09 -15.65
CA GLU A 329 -6.84 3.09 -14.83
C GLU A 329 -5.99 2.19 -15.73
N THR A 330 -4.66 2.25 -15.57
CA THR A 330 -3.72 1.48 -16.41
C THR A 330 -3.02 0.35 -15.66
N ILE A 331 -3.21 0.26 -14.34
CA ILE A 331 -2.48 -0.69 -13.49
C ILE A 331 -3.31 -1.95 -13.22
N PHE A 332 -4.62 -1.78 -12.90
CA PHE A 332 -5.48 -2.89 -12.55
C PHE A 332 -6.82 -2.85 -13.29
N GLU A 333 -7.11 -3.91 -14.03
CA GLU A 333 -8.25 -4.02 -14.94
C GLU A 333 -9.63 -3.93 -14.27
N ASN A 334 -9.76 -4.35 -13.01
CA ASN A 334 -11.05 -4.40 -12.29
C ASN A 334 -11.19 -3.33 -11.21
N ARG A 335 -10.48 -2.20 -11.32
CA ARG A 335 -10.43 -1.23 -10.21
C ARG A 335 -11.56 -0.20 -10.20
N PHE A 336 -12.65 -0.45 -10.93
CA PHE A 336 -13.88 0.36 -10.91
C PHE A 336 -15.05 -0.28 -10.16
N MET A 337 -14.81 -1.31 -9.34
CA MET A 337 -15.87 -2.02 -8.61
C MET A 337 -16.63 -1.17 -7.59
N HIS A 338 -16.11 -0.01 -7.19
CA HIS A 338 -16.77 0.96 -6.31
C HIS A 338 -17.78 1.85 -7.04
N VAL A 339 -17.73 1.91 -8.37
CA VAL A 339 -18.59 2.79 -9.17
C VAL A 339 -20.09 2.54 -8.95
N PRO A 340 -20.61 1.30 -8.95
CA PRO A 340 -22.02 1.04 -8.67
C PRO A 340 -22.47 1.58 -7.32
N GLU A 341 -21.62 1.54 -6.30
CA GLU A 341 -21.95 2.04 -4.97
C GLU A 341 -21.97 3.58 -4.93
N LEU A 342 -21.04 4.25 -5.63
CA LEU A 342 -21.12 5.71 -5.81
C LEU A 342 -22.36 6.13 -6.60
N GLN A 343 -22.74 5.36 -7.64
CA GLN A 343 -23.99 5.60 -8.40
C GLN A 343 -25.23 5.42 -7.52
N ARG A 344 -25.24 4.46 -6.59
CA ARG A 344 -26.30 4.32 -5.57
C ARG A 344 -26.45 5.58 -4.71
N MET A 345 -25.34 6.29 -4.45
CA MET A 345 -25.34 7.59 -3.75
C MET A 345 -25.70 8.77 -4.67
N GLY A 346 -25.94 8.54 -5.96
CA GLY A 346 -26.35 9.57 -6.93
C GLY A 346 -25.23 10.11 -7.80
N ALA A 347 -24.04 9.52 -7.81
CA ALA A 347 -22.97 9.93 -8.69
C ALA A 347 -23.28 9.66 -10.18
N ASN A 348 -22.82 10.54 -11.06
CA ASN A 348 -22.95 10.40 -12.51
C ASN A 348 -21.63 9.94 -13.13
N ILE A 349 -21.45 8.64 -13.23
CA ILE A 349 -20.22 8.01 -13.72
C ILE A 349 -20.55 7.07 -14.89
N THR A 350 -19.77 7.17 -15.98
CA THR A 350 -19.86 6.27 -17.13
C THR A 350 -18.50 5.59 -17.31
N VAL A 351 -18.47 4.25 -17.27
CA VAL A 351 -17.22 3.47 -17.44
C VAL A 351 -17.19 2.85 -18.83
N HIS A 352 -16.06 3.02 -19.53
CA HIS A 352 -15.75 2.38 -20.80
C HIS A 352 -14.34 1.77 -20.75
N GLY A 353 -14.25 0.45 -20.74
CA GLY A 353 -12.99 -0.26 -20.63
C GLY A 353 -12.24 0.15 -19.36
N ASN A 354 -11.06 0.70 -19.51
CA ASN A 354 -10.21 1.17 -18.41
C ASN A 354 -10.37 2.68 -18.11
N THR A 355 -11.39 3.33 -18.63
CA THR A 355 -11.61 4.77 -18.45
C THR A 355 -13.00 5.02 -17.89
N ALA A 356 -13.11 5.90 -16.91
CA ALA A 356 -14.35 6.40 -16.35
C ALA A 356 -14.48 7.90 -16.61
N LEU A 357 -15.63 8.33 -17.11
CA LEU A 357 -16.03 9.74 -17.21
C LEU A 357 -16.98 10.06 -16.05
N ILE A 358 -16.55 11.00 -15.22
CA ILE A 358 -17.29 11.46 -14.04
C ILE A 358 -17.83 12.85 -14.32
N ARG A 359 -19.15 13.03 -14.24
CA ARG A 359 -19.79 14.34 -14.30
C ARG A 359 -20.18 14.73 -12.91
N GLY A 360 -19.72 15.88 -12.47
CA GLY A 360 -20.02 16.37 -11.13
C GLY A 360 -21.53 16.57 -10.92
N VAL A 361 -21.99 16.27 -9.71
CA VAL A 361 -23.36 16.44 -9.29
C VAL A 361 -23.47 17.50 -8.19
N LYS A 362 -24.64 18.11 -8.05
CA LYS A 362 -24.83 19.15 -7.00
C LYS A 362 -24.78 18.56 -5.60
N LYS A 363 -25.12 17.29 -5.44
CA LYS A 363 -25.17 16.59 -4.16
C LYS A 363 -25.13 15.07 -4.36
N LEU A 364 -24.49 14.39 -3.44
CA LEU A 364 -24.67 12.97 -3.19
C LEU A 364 -25.71 12.78 -2.09
N LYS A 365 -26.32 11.60 -2.03
CA LYS A 365 -27.27 11.21 -0.99
C LYS A 365 -26.69 10.08 -0.16
N GLY A 366 -26.89 10.14 1.14
CA GLY A 366 -26.54 9.04 2.03
C GLY A 366 -27.31 7.77 1.66
N ALA A 367 -26.65 6.64 1.77
CA ALA A 367 -27.22 5.33 1.44
C ALA A 367 -26.48 4.22 2.22
N GLU A 368 -27.09 3.03 2.26
CA GLU A 368 -26.38 1.82 2.63
C GLU A 368 -25.58 1.34 1.41
N VAL A 369 -24.25 1.25 1.58
CA VAL A 369 -23.28 0.89 0.54
C VAL A 369 -22.30 -0.18 1.03
N MET A 370 -21.73 -0.92 0.12
CA MET A 370 -20.89 -2.06 0.44
C MET A 370 -19.45 -1.88 -0.08
N ALA A 371 -18.48 -1.97 0.80
CA ALA A 371 -17.07 -1.98 0.41
C ALA A 371 -16.74 -3.25 -0.39
N THR A 372 -16.13 -3.07 -1.55
CA THR A 372 -15.69 -4.16 -2.44
C THR A 372 -14.22 -4.51 -2.28
N ASP A 373 -13.41 -3.55 -1.85
CA ASP A 373 -11.98 -3.68 -1.57
C ASP A 373 -11.50 -2.58 -0.61
N LEU A 374 -10.21 -2.61 -0.25
CA LEU A 374 -9.58 -1.67 0.66
C LEU A 374 -9.76 -0.20 0.25
N ARG A 375 -9.54 0.15 -1.02
CA ARG A 375 -9.58 1.54 -1.50
C ARG A 375 -11.00 1.99 -1.80
N ALA A 376 -11.86 1.07 -2.25
CA ALA A 376 -13.29 1.32 -2.35
C ALA A 376 -13.91 1.67 -1.00
N SER A 377 -13.55 0.95 0.08
CA SER A 377 -14.10 1.22 1.42
C SER A 377 -13.88 2.66 1.86
N VAL A 378 -12.66 3.18 1.75
CA VAL A 378 -12.38 4.57 2.15
C VAL A 378 -13.02 5.57 1.20
N SER A 379 -13.10 5.30 -0.10
CA SER A 379 -13.75 6.21 -1.06
C SER A 379 -15.25 6.40 -0.76
N LEU A 380 -15.95 5.34 -0.32
CA LEU A 380 -17.34 5.43 0.10
C LEU A 380 -17.52 6.20 1.41
N ILE A 381 -16.57 6.08 2.34
CA ILE A 381 -16.55 6.92 3.56
C ILE A 381 -16.38 8.40 3.18
N LEU A 382 -15.44 8.72 2.27
CA LEU A 382 -15.25 10.09 1.79
C LEU A 382 -16.51 10.64 1.10
N ALA A 383 -17.22 9.82 0.30
CA ALA A 383 -18.50 10.19 -0.28
C ALA A 383 -19.54 10.48 0.81
N GLY A 384 -19.58 9.65 1.87
CA GLY A 384 -20.47 9.83 3.01
C GLY A 384 -20.25 11.14 3.76
N LEU A 385 -19.00 11.64 3.87
CA LEU A 385 -18.67 12.90 4.54
C LEU A 385 -19.37 14.12 3.89
N VAL A 386 -19.72 14.04 2.60
CA VAL A 386 -20.32 15.14 1.83
C VAL A 386 -21.74 14.84 1.33
N ALA A 387 -22.24 13.64 1.55
CA ALA A 387 -23.58 13.24 1.16
C ALA A 387 -24.65 13.90 2.04
N GLU A 388 -25.83 14.18 1.50
CA GLU A 388 -26.98 14.59 2.32
C GLU A 388 -27.52 13.40 3.11
N GLY A 389 -27.56 13.51 4.43
CA GLY A 389 -28.06 12.47 5.33
C GLY A 389 -26.96 11.49 5.79
N GLU A 390 -27.38 10.29 6.13
CA GLU A 390 -26.55 9.24 6.72
C GLU A 390 -26.10 8.23 5.67
N THR A 391 -24.83 7.85 5.69
CA THR A 391 -24.28 6.74 4.89
C THR A 391 -23.81 5.63 5.81
N ILE A 392 -24.19 4.39 5.49
CA ILE A 392 -23.74 3.19 6.20
C ILE A 392 -22.87 2.38 5.24
N VAL A 393 -21.60 2.18 5.61
CA VAL A 393 -20.63 1.40 4.83
C VAL A 393 -20.48 0.03 5.45
N ASP A 394 -20.85 -1.00 4.71
CA ASP A 394 -20.73 -2.41 5.09
C ASP A 394 -19.39 -3.00 4.68
N ARG A 395 -19.02 -4.17 5.23
CA ARG A 395 -17.78 -4.92 4.94
C ARG A 395 -16.50 -4.14 5.22
N ILE A 396 -16.49 -3.39 6.31
CA ILE A 396 -15.35 -2.52 6.68
C ILE A 396 -14.08 -3.29 7.07
N TYR A 397 -14.11 -4.60 7.17
CA TYR A 397 -12.90 -5.42 7.33
C TYR A 397 -11.88 -5.18 6.18
N HIS A 398 -12.34 -4.71 5.03
CA HIS A 398 -11.44 -4.24 3.97
C HIS A 398 -10.66 -2.99 4.38
N LEU A 399 -11.32 -2.06 5.09
CA LEU A 399 -10.72 -0.82 5.57
C LEU A 399 -9.61 -1.08 6.61
N ASP A 400 -9.86 -2.00 7.56
CA ASP A 400 -8.96 -2.37 8.65
C ASP A 400 -7.62 -2.95 8.16
N ARG A 401 -7.56 -3.32 6.89
CA ARG A 401 -6.33 -3.79 6.24
C ARG A 401 -5.34 -2.69 5.91
N GLY A 402 -5.78 -1.44 5.78
CA GLY A 402 -4.91 -0.40 5.26
C GLY A 402 -5.08 1.02 5.81
N TYR A 403 -6.00 1.23 6.72
CA TYR A 403 -6.18 2.52 7.41
C TYR A 403 -6.24 2.30 8.92
N GLU A 404 -5.23 2.81 9.61
CA GLU A 404 -5.13 2.70 11.05
C GLU A 404 -5.95 3.81 11.72
N ASN A 405 -6.98 3.42 12.50
CA ASN A 405 -7.84 4.34 13.26
C ASN A 405 -8.48 5.48 12.42
N LEU A 406 -8.96 5.16 11.21
CA LEU A 406 -9.56 6.17 10.31
C LEU A 406 -10.70 6.94 11.00
N VAL A 407 -11.59 6.22 11.70
CA VAL A 407 -12.74 6.81 12.41
C VAL A 407 -12.28 7.83 13.45
N GLY A 408 -11.28 7.47 14.28
CA GLY A 408 -10.73 8.39 15.28
C GLY A 408 -10.04 9.61 14.66
N LYS A 409 -9.28 9.42 13.58
CA LYS A 409 -8.57 10.50 12.86
C LYS A 409 -9.55 11.50 12.23
N LEU A 410 -10.58 11.03 11.53
CA LEU A 410 -11.61 11.90 10.95
C LEU A 410 -12.48 12.54 12.03
N GLY A 411 -12.87 11.80 13.08
CA GLY A 411 -13.62 12.32 14.21
C GLY A 411 -12.90 13.44 14.95
N ALA A 412 -11.57 13.32 15.14
CA ALA A 412 -10.74 14.36 15.74
C ALA A 412 -10.71 15.66 14.89
N CYS A 413 -11.00 15.57 13.60
CA CYS A 413 -11.13 16.73 12.70
C CYS A 413 -12.59 17.22 12.55
N GLY A 414 -13.53 16.70 13.35
CA GLY A 414 -14.92 17.16 13.40
C GLY A 414 -15.91 16.33 12.58
N ALA A 415 -15.48 15.24 11.94
CA ALA A 415 -16.41 14.36 11.24
C ALA A 415 -17.33 13.63 12.24
N THR A 416 -18.62 13.56 11.92
CA THR A 416 -19.57 12.70 12.63
C THR A 416 -19.52 11.31 12.01
N ILE A 417 -18.68 10.47 12.57
CA ILE A 417 -18.38 9.14 12.06
C ILE A 417 -18.23 8.17 13.22
N GLU A 418 -18.81 6.99 13.12
CA GLU A 418 -18.69 5.96 14.15
C GLU A 418 -18.64 4.54 13.57
N ARG A 419 -18.01 3.64 14.31
CA ARG A 419 -18.05 2.19 14.03
C ARG A 419 -19.24 1.59 14.77
N ILE A 420 -20.08 0.86 14.06
CA ILE A 420 -21.22 0.13 14.60
C ILE A 420 -20.83 -1.34 14.63
N GLU A 421 -20.77 -1.92 15.84
CA GLU A 421 -20.61 -3.35 16.04
C GLU A 421 -21.94 -4.05 15.75
N SER A 422 -21.89 -5.20 15.06
CA SER A 422 -23.08 -6.01 14.75
C SER A 422 -23.21 -7.21 15.70
#